data_7f1602dd8be770f87d4fe7e60edb29c5
#
_entry.id   7f1602dd8be770f87d4fe7e60edb29c5
#
_cell.length_a   1.000
_cell.length_b   1.000
_cell.length_c   1.000
_cell.angle_alpha   90.00
_cell.angle_beta   90.00
_cell.angle_gamma   90.00
#
_symmetry.space_group_name_H-M   'P 1'
#
loop_
_entity.id
_entity.type
_entity.pdbx_description
1 polymer ?
#
loop_
_entity_poly.entity_id
_entity_poly.type
_entity_poly.pdbx_seq_one_letter_code
_entity_poly.pdbx_strand_id
1 'polypeptide(L)'
;MKQTLLLITAIIFCQIGLTQQRELDYTNVREGQDFEVCRTHKIMNEKLLNPVFLKMYAADQAAIQKRKEEMAQEKQQGTVYTFPVVFHVLHNGGNENVSRQELVDAIERINTEFRRLNASASTVATPFQGLPADVEIEFILATKAPDGSCFSGITRTQSPLSFIGGGAWWGDDGYDQVQAIVDGNDVYQGNWPGNDYLNIFIVGDAGGAGGYTTKPANGAKNLMTNGIWIL
;
A
#
# COMPACT_ATOMS: atom_id res chain seq x y z
N MET A 1 11.57 68.02 13.18
CA MET A 1 11.49 66.66 13.75
C MET A 1 10.82 65.80 12.69
N LYS A 2 11.61 65.08 11.93
CA LYS A 2 11.11 64.14 10.91
C LYS A 2 10.97 62.78 11.55
N GLN A 3 9.75 62.32 11.74
CA GLN A 3 9.47 60.93 12.12
C GLN A 3 9.66 60.06 10.89
N THR A 4 10.70 59.28 10.87
CA THR A 4 10.95 58.24 9.89
C THR A 4 10.03 57.05 10.24
N LEU A 5 8.99 56.92 9.46
CA LEU A 5 8.08 55.75 9.52
C LEU A 5 8.84 54.54 8.95
N LEU A 6 9.34 53.70 9.85
CA LEU A 6 9.93 52.41 9.49
C LEU A 6 8.78 51.48 9.11
N LEU A 7 8.53 51.33 7.84
CA LEU A 7 7.69 50.29 7.27
C LEU A 7 8.44 48.95 7.44
N ILE A 8 8.16 48.27 8.53
CA ILE A 8 8.54 46.86 8.67
C ILE A 8 7.59 46.09 7.76
N THR A 9 8.00 45.90 6.51
CA THR A 9 7.40 44.86 5.66
C THR A 9 7.75 43.53 6.29
N ALA A 10 6.83 43.03 7.11
CA ALA A 10 6.80 41.64 7.48
C ALA A 10 6.59 40.83 6.20
N ILE A 11 7.68 40.41 5.57
CA ILE A 11 7.67 39.39 4.58
C ILE A 11 7.21 38.13 5.34
N ILE A 12 5.92 37.89 5.31
CA ILE A 12 5.37 36.61 5.62
C ILE A 12 5.93 35.68 4.54
N PHE A 13 7.05 35.07 4.83
CA PHE A 13 7.45 33.84 4.17
C PHE A 13 6.35 32.82 4.48
N CYS A 14 5.32 32.81 3.64
CA CYS A 14 4.52 31.63 3.47
C CYS A 14 5.52 30.55 3.05
N GLN A 15 6.02 29.83 4.02
CA GLN A 15 6.69 28.55 3.80
C GLN A 15 5.62 27.66 3.21
N ILE A 16 5.42 27.82 1.89
CA ILE A 16 4.89 26.74 1.08
C ILE A 16 5.85 25.61 1.43
N GLY A 17 5.39 24.67 2.24
CA GLY A 17 6.11 23.45 2.48
C GLY A 17 6.32 22.83 1.11
N LEU A 18 7.44 23.13 0.52
CA LEU A 18 8.02 22.31 -0.50
C LEU A 18 8.15 20.95 0.20
N THR A 19 7.14 20.10 0.01
CA THR A 19 7.35 18.68 0.19
C THR A 19 8.64 18.43 -0.56
N GLN A 20 9.71 18.19 0.19
CA GLN A 20 10.96 17.72 -0.40
C GLN A 20 10.53 16.48 -1.17
N GLN A 21 10.39 16.62 -2.50
CA GLN A 21 10.46 15.48 -3.37
C GLN A 21 11.82 14.89 -3.07
N ARG A 22 11.82 13.83 -2.27
CA ARG A 22 13.01 13.05 -2.02
C ARG A 22 13.43 12.56 -3.40
N GLU A 23 14.47 13.14 -3.94
CA GLU A 23 15.09 12.62 -5.15
C GLU A 23 15.47 11.18 -4.82
N LEU A 24 14.74 10.24 -5.41
CA LEU A 24 15.00 8.83 -5.20
C LEU A 24 16.33 8.56 -5.88
N ASP A 25 17.24 8.01 -5.11
CA ASP A 25 18.55 7.60 -5.61
C ASP A 25 18.38 6.36 -6.53
N TYR A 26 18.40 6.61 -7.83
CA TYR A 26 18.27 5.57 -8.86
C TYR A 26 19.60 4.90 -9.22
N THR A 27 20.66 5.09 -8.43
CA THR A 27 21.99 4.54 -8.74
C THR A 27 22.03 3.03 -8.84
N ASN A 28 21.01 2.32 -8.36
CA ASN A 28 20.89 0.87 -8.43
C ASN A 28 19.95 0.38 -9.56
N VAL A 29 19.40 1.29 -10.37
CA VAL A 29 18.58 0.91 -11.53
C VAL A 29 19.49 0.43 -12.65
N ARG A 30 19.21 -0.74 -13.22
CA ARG A 30 19.97 -1.28 -14.36
C ARG A 30 19.89 -0.30 -15.53
N GLU A 31 21.07 -0.03 -16.12
CA GLU A 31 21.18 0.87 -17.26
C GLU A 31 20.17 0.50 -18.36
N GLY A 32 19.27 1.43 -18.72
CA GLY A 32 18.25 1.23 -19.74
C GLY A 32 16.85 0.82 -19.27
N GLN A 33 16.60 0.74 -17.97
CA GLN A 33 15.25 0.57 -17.41
C GLN A 33 14.68 1.88 -16.88
N ASP A 34 13.58 2.33 -17.45
CA ASP A 34 12.69 3.33 -16.81
C ASP A 34 11.99 2.65 -15.63
N PHE A 35 12.67 2.58 -14.49
CA PHE A 35 12.17 1.91 -13.30
C PHE A 35 11.76 2.94 -12.25
N GLU A 36 10.50 2.93 -11.90
CA GLU A 36 9.93 3.78 -10.85
C GLU A 36 9.82 2.95 -9.54
N VAL A 37 10.51 3.36 -8.47
CA VAL A 37 10.50 2.61 -7.19
C VAL A 37 9.10 2.47 -6.61
N CYS A 38 8.27 3.51 -6.70
CA CYS A 38 6.89 3.48 -6.22
C CYS A 38 5.98 4.32 -7.13
N ARG A 39 5.00 3.68 -7.74
CA ARG A 39 4.07 4.32 -8.69
C ARG A 39 2.76 4.80 -8.06
N THR A 40 2.55 4.58 -6.76
CA THR A 40 1.30 4.93 -6.06
C THR A 40 0.87 6.37 -6.29
N HIS A 41 1.81 7.33 -6.20
CA HIS A 41 1.50 8.75 -6.38
C HIS A 41 0.99 9.06 -7.79
N LYS A 42 1.65 8.51 -8.81
CA LYS A 42 1.27 8.69 -10.22
C LYS A 42 -0.13 8.11 -10.48
N ILE A 43 -0.37 6.87 -10.07
CA ILE A 43 -1.68 6.21 -10.20
C ILE A 43 -2.77 7.01 -9.48
N MET A 44 -2.51 7.49 -8.27
CA MET A 44 -3.50 8.28 -7.54
C MET A 44 -3.81 9.60 -8.24
N ASN A 45 -2.81 10.29 -8.79
CA ASN A 45 -3.02 11.53 -9.55
C ASN A 45 -3.88 11.28 -10.79
N GLU A 46 -3.61 10.22 -11.54
CA GLU A 46 -4.40 9.83 -12.72
C GLU A 46 -5.86 9.52 -12.31
N LYS A 47 -6.07 8.76 -11.25
CA LYS A 47 -7.40 8.45 -10.73
C LYS A 47 -8.19 9.66 -10.28
N LEU A 48 -7.53 10.63 -9.64
CA LEU A 48 -8.17 11.85 -9.16
C LEU A 48 -8.64 12.77 -10.29
N LEU A 49 -8.20 12.55 -11.53
CA LEU A 49 -8.76 13.22 -12.71
C LEU A 49 -10.18 12.73 -13.06
N ASN A 50 -10.57 11.55 -12.59
CA ASN A 50 -11.92 11.04 -12.78
C ASN A 50 -12.88 11.67 -11.73
N PRO A 51 -13.92 12.42 -12.13
CA PRO A 51 -14.81 13.09 -11.19
C PRO A 51 -15.56 12.15 -10.24
N VAL A 52 -15.87 10.93 -10.68
CA VAL A 52 -16.54 9.91 -9.86
C VAL A 52 -15.59 9.44 -8.78
N PHE A 53 -14.36 9.10 -9.15
CA PHE A 53 -13.33 8.67 -8.20
C PHE A 53 -12.99 9.80 -7.21
N LEU A 54 -12.84 11.04 -7.69
CA LEU A 54 -12.57 12.19 -6.83
C LEU A 54 -13.67 12.38 -5.76
N LYS A 55 -14.93 12.26 -6.15
CA LYS A 55 -16.07 12.34 -5.21
C LYS A 55 -16.03 11.22 -4.17
N MET A 56 -15.77 10.01 -4.59
CA MET A 56 -15.63 8.85 -3.71
C MET A 56 -14.45 9.03 -2.74
N TYR A 57 -13.30 9.43 -3.26
CA TYR A 57 -12.11 9.67 -2.46
C TYR A 57 -12.34 10.77 -1.41
N ALA A 58 -12.99 11.88 -1.79
CA ALA A 58 -13.34 12.95 -0.85
C ALA A 58 -14.26 12.46 0.28
N ALA A 59 -15.26 11.64 -0.04
CA ALA A 59 -16.15 11.04 0.95
C ALA A 59 -15.38 10.12 1.92
N ASP A 60 -14.43 9.36 1.43
CA ASP A 60 -13.58 8.50 2.26
C ASP A 60 -12.67 9.29 3.18
N GLN A 61 -12.05 10.36 2.67
CA GLN A 61 -11.22 11.21 3.52
C GLN A 61 -12.05 11.84 4.66
N ALA A 62 -13.28 12.25 4.37
CA ALA A 62 -14.20 12.76 5.38
C ALA A 62 -14.57 11.68 6.41
N ALA A 63 -14.85 10.46 5.98
CA ALA A 63 -15.16 9.33 6.86
C ALA A 63 -13.96 8.95 7.74
N ILE A 64 -12.75 8.93 7.18
CA ILE A 64 -11.52 8.69 7.93
C ILE A 64 -11.30 9.79 8.98
N GLN A 65 -11.48 11.04 8.62
CA GLN A 65 -11.32 12.15 9.56
C GLN A 65 -12.32 12.07 10.71
N LYS A 66 -13.60 11.79 10.39
CA LYS A 66 -14.63 11.57 11.42
C LYS A 66 -14.25 10.42 12.35
N ARG A 67 -13.80 9.29 11.82
CA ARG A 67 -13.39 8.14 12.63
C ARG A 67 -12.19 8.45 13.52
N LYS A 68 -11.22 9.23 13.03
CA LYS A 68 -10.10 9.70 13.86
C LYS A 68 -10.56 10.51 15.08
N GLU A 69 -11.54 11.39 14.87
CA GLU A 69 -12.11 12.21 15.95
C GLU A 69 -12.86 11.35 16.98
N GLU A 70 -13.63 10.36 16.53
CA GLU A 70 -14.31 9.38 17.40
C GLU A 70 -13.28 8.57 18.21
N MET A 71 -12.26 8.00 17.55
CA MET A 71 -11.21 7.21 18.21
C MET A 71 -10.37 8.03 19.21
N ALA A 72 -10.17 9.33 18.97
CA ALA A 72 -9.48 10.20 19.90
C ALA A 72 -10.25 10.37 21.22
N GLN A 73 -11.57 10.17 21.19
CA GLN A 73 -12.43 10.18 22.38
C GLN A 73 -12.54 8.80 23.05
N GLU A 74 -12.45 7.74 22.24
CA GLU A 74 -12.43 6.36 22.70
C GLU A 74 -11.01 5.97 23.12
N LYS A 75 -10.62 6.22 24.36
CA LYS A 75 -9.33 5.75 24.89
C LYS A 75 -9.31 4.22 25.05
N GLN A 76 -9.29 3.49 23.95
CA GLN A 76 -9.00 2.06 23.93
C GLN A 76 -7.49 1.87 23.75
N GLN A 77 -6.74 1.88 24.83
CA GLN A 77 -5.37 1.41 24.83
C GLN A 77 -5.34 -0.11 24.90
N GLY A 78 -4.57 -0.73 24.02
CA GLY A 78 -4.22 -2.15 24.10
C GLY A 78 -5.04 -3.11 23.22
N THR A 79 -5.87 -2.59 22.31
CA THR A 79 -6.53 -3.46 21.32
C THR A 79 -5.65 -3.60 20.09
N VAL A 80 -5.14 -4.79 19.85
CA VAL A 80 -4.40 -5.12 18.64
C VAL A 80 -5.39 -5.50 17.53
N TYR A 81 -5.33 -4.77 16.42
CA TYR A 81 -6.14 -5.07 15.23
C TYR A 81 -5.40 -6.05 14.33
N THR A 82 -6.08 -7.11 13.93
CA THR A 82 -5.51 -8.15 13.07
C THR A 82 -6.04 -8.05 11.65
N PHE A 83 -5.12 -8.01 10.67
CA PHE A 83 -5.46 -7.97 9.26
C PHE A 83 -5.13 -9.32 8.58
N PRO A 84 -6.12 -10.03 8.05
CA PRO A 84 -5.89 -11.22 7.25
C PRO A 84 -5.23 -10.85 5.92
N VAL A 85 -4.06 -11.41 5.65
CA VAL A 85 -3.27 -11.18 4.43
C VAL A 85 -3.41 -12.38 3.50
N VAL A 86 -3.59 -12.11 2.22
CA VAL A 86 -3.50 -13.10 1.15
C VAL A 86 -2.41 -12.66 0.18
N PHE A 87 -1.40 -13.49 0.00
CA PHE A 87 -0.44 -13.34 -1.07
C PHE A 87 -0.93 -14.07 -2.32
N HIS A 88 -1.10 -13.34 -3.40
CA HIS A 88 -1.39 -13.86 -4.72
C HIS A 88 -0.09 -13.86 -5.53
N VAL A 89 0.54 -15.02 -5.64
CA VAL A 89 1.76 -15.20 -6.42
C VAL A 89 1.38 -15.54 -7.85
N LEU A 90 1.46 -14.54 -8.73
CA LEU A 90 1.27 -14.71 -10.16
C LEU A 90 2.65 -14.84 -10.82
N HIS A 91 2.95 -16.00 -11.39
CA HIS A 91 4.30 -16.32 -11.86
C HIS A 91 4.30 -17.02 -13.22
N ASN A 92 5.40 -16.92 -13.93
CA ASN A 92 5.67 -17.69 -15.15
C ASN A 92 6.85 -18.66 -14.98
N GLY A 93 7.11 -19.06 -13.72
CA GLY A 93 8.17 -20.02 -13.37
C GLY A 93 9.55 -19.39 -13.11
N GLY A 94 9.62 -18.05 -13.01
CA GLY A 94 10.84 -17.31 -12.69
C GLY A 94 11.00 -16.95 -11.21
N ASN A 95 11.79 -15.92 -10.92
CA ASN A 95 12.10 -15.44 -9.57
C ASN A 95 10.88 -14.86 -8.83
N GLU A 96 9.86 -14.42 -9.55
CA GLU A 96 8.60 -13.95 -9.02
C GLU A 96 7.78 -15.05 -8.34
N ASN A 97 8.14 -16.33 -8.58
CA ASN A 97 7.57 -17.47 -7.86
C ASN A 97 8.24 -17.66 -6.51
N VAL A 98 8.16 -16.63 -5.68
CA VAL A 98 8.77 -16.59 -4.34
C VAL A 98 8.30 -17.75 -3.46
N SER A 99 9.18 -18.22 -2.59
CA SER A 99 8.89 -19.35 -1.71
C SER A 99 7.90 -18.96 -0.60
N ARG A 100 7.22 -19.97 -0.04
CA ARG A 100 6.39 -19.77 1.16
C ARG A 100 7.17 -19.16 2.32
N GLN A 101 8.43 -19.57 2.51
CA GLN A 101 9.25 -19.10 3.61
C GLN A 101 9.50 -17.59 3.49
N GLU A 102 9.83 -17.09 2.31
CA GLU A 102 10.04 -15.66 2.09
C GLU A 102 8.80 -14.83 2.43
N LEU A 103 7.59 -15.33 2.10
CA LEU A 103 6.34 -14.65 2.42
C LEU A 103 6.02 -14.69 3.93
N VAL A 104 6.32 -15.78 4.60
CA VAL A 104 6.18 -15.88 6.07
C VAL A 104 7.15 -14.94 6.76
N ASP A 105 8.42 -14.92 6.34
CA ASP A 105 9.44 -14.02 6.89
C ASP A 105 9.08 -12.53 6.67
N ALA A 106 8.44 -12.22 5.54
CA ALA A 106 7.94 -10.87 5.27
C ALA A 106 6.86 -10.46 6.28
N ILE A 107 5.90 -11.34 6.59
CA ILE A 107 4.86 -11.09 7.61
C ILE A 107 5.48 -10.90 8.99
N GLU A 108 6.42 -11.74 9.38
CA GLU A 108 7.11 -11.64 10.68
C GLU A 108 7.86 -10.32 10.79
N ARG A 109 8.54 -9.91 9.73
CA ARG A 109 9.28 -8.63 9.69
C ARG A 109 8.34 -7.44 9.79
N ILE A 110 7.26 -7.41 9.02
CA ILE A 110 6.25 -6.34 9.06
C ILE A 110 5.66 -6.22 10.48
N ASN A 111 5.28 -7.34 11.09
CA ASN A 111 4.75 -7.34 12.45
C ASN A 111 5.76 -6.82 13.46
N THR A 112 7.03 -7.20 13.33
CA THR A 112 8.11 -6.70 14.18
C THR A 112 8.23 -5.17 14.11
N GLU A 113 8.10 -4.59 12.91
CA GLU A 113 8.16 -3.12 12.70
C GLU A 113 6.89 -2.44 13.23
N PHE A 114 5.70 -2.92 12.87
CA PHE A 114 4.41 -2.32 13.24
C PHE A 114 4.17 -2.38 14.75
N ARG A 115 4.66 -3.41 15.44
CA ARG A 115 4.58 -3.57 16.89
C ARG A 115 5.79 -2.95 17.63
N ARG A 116 6.64 -2.24 16.91
CA ARG A 116 7.85 -1.61 17.48
C ARG A 116 8.75 -2.59 18.24
N LEU A 117 8.85 -3.83 17.79
CA LEU A 117 9.70 -4.87 18.40
C LEU A 117 11.09 -4.92 17.75
N ASN A 118 11.34 -4.14 16.71
CA ASN A 118 12.62 -4.06 16.00
C ASN A 118 13.70 -3.38 16.87
N ALA A 119 14.92 -3.89 16.81
CA ALA A 119 16.05 -3.35 17.59
C ALA A 119 16.33 -1.87 17.25
N SER A 120 16.12 -1.46 15.99
CA SER A 120 16.32 -0.08 15.54
C SER A 120 15.36 0.94 16.17
N ALA A 121 14.24 0.51 16.75
CA ALA A 121 13.33 1.40 17.47
C ALA A 121 13.98 2.11 18.66
N SER A 122 15.05 1.54 19.24
CA SER A 122 15.82 2.13 20.32
C SER A 122 16.96 3.05 19.86
N THR A 123 17.31 3.02 18.56
CA THR A 123 18.43 3.77 17.97
C THR A 123 17.99 4.98 17.15
N VAL A 124 16.77 5.41 17.32
CA VAL A 124 16.21 6.60 16.64
C VAL A 124 16.98 7.85 17.05
N ALA A 125 17.34 8.70 16.08
CA ALA A 125 18.05 9.93 16.32
C ALA A 125 17.33 10.82 17.33
N THR A 126 18.10 11.50 18.18
CA THR A 126 17.61 12.25 19.35
C THR A 126 16.39 13.15 19.08
N PRO A 127 16.32 13.91 17.96
CA PRO A 127 15.15 14.75 17.70
C PRO A 127 13.85 13.98 17.47
N PHE A 128 13.93 12.67 17.20
CA PHE A 128 12.80 11.82 16.82
C PHE A 128 12.49 10.72 17.85
N GLN A 129 13.20 10.67 18.98
CA GLN A 129 13.08 9.59 19.96
C GLN A 129 11.68 9.42 20.56
N GLY A 130 10.87 10.47 20.58
CA GLY A 130 9.49 10.42 21.08
C GLY A 130 8.43 10.02 20.03
N LEU A 131 8.83 9.84 18.76
CA LEU A 131 7.89 9.61 17.66
C LEU A 131 7.56 8.13 17.40
N PRO A 132 8.50 7.15 17.56
CA PRO A 132 8.16 5.76 17.30
C PRO A 132 7.07 5.27 18.25
N ALA A 133 6.03 4.68 17.69
CA ALA A 133 4.90 4.12 18.41
C ALA A 133 4.63 2.67 18.01
N ASP A 134 4.06 1.88 18.89
CA ASP A 134 3.38 0.64 18.54
C ASP A 134 2.08 1.02 17.81
N VAL A 135 1.90 0.53 16.59
CA VAL A 135 0.72 0.83 15.76
C VAL A 135 -0.48 0.00 16.20
N GLU A 136 -0.28 -1.01 17.06
CA GLU A 136 -1.29 -1.95 17.52
C GLU A 136 -2.00 -2.71 16.37
N ILE A 137 -1.25 -2.98 15.29
CA ILE A 137 -1.69 -3.75 14.14
C ILE A 137 -0.82 -4.98 13.97
N GLU A 138 -1.45 -6.12 13.68
CA GLU A 138 -0.81 -7.36 13.29
C GLU A 138 -1.36 -7.88 11.97
N PHE A 139 -0.47 -8.38 11.14
CA PHE A 139 -0.79 -9.04 9.88
C PHE A 139 -0.65 -10.54 10.07
N ILE A 140 -1.67 -11.29 9.67
CA ILE A 140 -1.66 -12.75 9.72
C ILE A 140 -1.99 -13.31 8.35
N LEU A 141 -1.39 -14.44 7.98
CA LEU A 141 -1.83 -15.15 6.79
C LEU A 141 -3.28 -15.61 6.97
N ALA A 142 -4.13 -15.36 5.98
CA ALA A 142 -5.52 -15.78 6.02
C ALA A 142 -5.62 -17.31 6.13
N THR A 143 -6.50 -17.80 6.97
CA THR A 143 -6.69 -19.24 7.22
C THR A 143 -7.93 -19.81 6.55
N LYS A 144 -8.75 -18.94 5.94
CA LYS A 144 -9.94 -19.32 5.20
C LYS A 144 -10.00 -18.61 3.87
N ALA A 145 -10.40 -19.30 2.83
CA ALA A 145 -10.75 -18.75 1.54
C ALA A 145 -12.19 -18.15 1.57
N PRO A 146 -12.61 -17.39 0.55
CA PRO A 146 -13.93 -16.77 0.51
C PRO A 146 -15.11 -17.73 0.58
N ASP A 147 -14.93 -18.97 0.16
CA ASP A 147 -15.91 -20.05 0.29
C ASP A 147 -15.92 -20.75 1.67
N GLY A 148 -15.05 -20.31 2.59
CA GLY A 148 -14.91 -20.86 3.92
C GLY A 148 -13.99 -22.07 4.02
N SER A 149 -13.42 -22.56 2.93
CA SER A 149 -12.46 -23.67 2.92
C SER A 149 -11.15 -23.29 3.64
N CYS A 150 -10.45 -24.32 4.17
CA CYS A 150 -9.17 -24.12 4.83
C CYS A 150 -8.13 -23.61 3.84
N PHE A 151 -7.38 -22.61 4.27
CA PHE A 151 -6.42 -21.88 3.43
C PHE A 151 -5.13 -21.60 4.19
N SER A 152 -4.06 -21.34 3.48
CA SER A 152 -2.73 -21.11 4.08
C SER A 152 -2.18 -19.71 3.81
N GLY A 153 -3.02 -18.77 3.36
CA GLY A 153 -2.66 -17.37 3.13
C GLY A 153 -1.94 -17.08 1.81
N ILE A 154 -1.73 -18.09 0.95
CA ILE A 154 -0.95 -17.94 -0.28
C ILE A 154 -1.67 -18.68 -1.41
N THR A 155 -1.98 -17.98 -2.50
CA THR A 155 -2.41 -18.57 -3.77
C THR A 155 -1.29 -18.52 -4.80
N ARG A 156 -1.31 -19.46 -5.75
CA ARG A 156 -0.36 -19.49 -6.86
C ARG A 156 -1.11 -19.62 -8.17
N THR A 157 -0.70 -18.80 -9.14
CA THR A 157 -1.25 -18.82 -10.49
C THR A 157 -0.11 -18.78 -11.47
N GLN A 158 -0.02 -19.79 -12.32
CA GLN A 158 0.96 -19.77 -13.40
C GLN A 158 0.35 -19.11 -14.65
N SER A 159 0.89 -17.96 -15.02
CA SER A 159 0.46 -17.22 -16.21
C SER A 159 1.56 -16.29 -16.72
N PRO A 160 1.74 -16.15 -18.05
CA PRO A 160 2.62 -15.16 -18.63
C PRO A 160 2.19 -13.71 -18.36
N LEU A 161 0.92 -13.50 -17.94
CA LEU A 161 0.41 -12.19 -17.53
C LEU A 161 1.12 -11.62 -16.29
N SER A 162 1.89 -12.44 -15.56
CA SER A 162 2.79 -11.95 -14.51
C SER A 162 3.71 -10.82 -14.97
N PHE A 163 4.14 -10.85 -16.22
CA PHE A 163 5.05 -9.85 -16.82
C PHE A 163 4.35 -8.77 -17.63
N ILE A 164 3.04 -8.70 -17.59
CA ILE A 164 2.23 -7.65 -18.24
C ILE A 164 1.66 -6.78 -17.13
N GLY A 165 2.52 -5.90 -16.61
CA GLY A 165 2.17 -5.01 -15.51
C GLY A 165 1.49 -3.75 -16.00
N GLY A 166 0.43 -3.37 -15.36
CA GLY A 166 -0.29 -2.12 -15.55
C GLY A 166 -0.91 -1.66 -14.24
N GLY A 167 -1.74 -0.68 -14.27
CA GLY A 167 -2.49 -0.29 -13.08
C GLY A 167 -3.62 -1.28 -12.79
N ALA A 168 -3.96 -1.48 -11.55
CA ALA A 168 -5.14 -2.24 -11.12
C ALA A 168 -6.46 -1.49 -11.42
N TRP A 169 -6.57 -0.89 -12.57
CA TRP A 169 -7.69 0.00 -12.90
C TRP A 169 -8.28 -0.32 -14.27
N TRP A 170 -9.58 -0.20 -14.39
CA TRP A 170 -10.47 -0.39 -15.54
C TRP A 170 -9.78 -0.30 -16.91
N GLY A 171 -9.49 -1.47 -17.51
CA GLY A 171 -8.86 -1.58 -18.81
C GLY A 171 -7.33 -1.54 -18.83
N ASP A 172 -6.68 -1.54 -17.66
CA ASP A 172 -5.23 -1.63 -17.51
C ASP A 172 -4.77 -3.09 -17.38
N ASP A 173 -3.50 -3.35 -17.71
CA ASP A 173 -2.90 -4.69 -17.69
C ASP A 173 -2.91 -5.36 -16.31
N GLY A 174 -2.90 -4.56 -15.22
CA GLY A 174 -3.05 -5.06 -13.86
C GLY A 174 -4.43 -5.67 -13.58
N TYR A 175 -5.46 -5.27 -14.31
CA TYR A 175 -6.75 -5.94 -14.27
C TYR A 175 -6.65 -7.35 -14.84
N ASP A 176 -5.90 -7.54 -15.92
CA ASP A 176 -5.67 -8.85 -16.52
C ASP A 176 -4.89 -9.78 -15.59
N GLN A 177 -3.94 -9.23 -14.82
CA GLN A 177 -3.24 -9.99 -13.78
C GLN A 177 -4.20 -10.46 -12.69
N VAL A 178 -5.08 -9.59 -12.21
CA VAL A 178 -6.11 -9.97 -11.21
C VAL A 178 -7.08 -10.99 -11.80
N GLN A 179 -7.51 -10.80 -13.04
CA GLN A 179 -8.43 -11.75 -13.69
C GLN A 179 -7.77 -13.12 -13.87
N ALA A 180 -6.47 -13.17 -14.23
CA ALA A 180 -5.74 -14.43 -14.29
C ALA A 180 -5.70 -15.16 -12.94
N ILE A 181 -5.57 -14.41 -11.83
CA ILE A 181 -5.61 -14.99 -10.49
C ILE A 181 -7.02 -15.48 -10.15
N VAL A 182 -8.05 -14.68 -10.44
CA VAL A 182 -9.46 -15.04 -10.21
C VAL A 182 -9.82 -16.34 -10.92
N ASP A 183 -9.35 -16.52 -12.15
CA ASP A 183 -9.72 -17.65 -13.00
C ASP A 183 -8.81 -18.87 -12.79
N GLY A 184 -7.58 -18.67 -12.35
CA GLY A 184 -6.54 -19.69 -12.45
C GLY A 184 -5.77 -20.03 -11.18
N ASN A 185 -6.08 -19.44 -10.01
CA ASN A 185 -5.33 -19.78 -8.80
C ASN A 185 -5.65 -21.21 -8.29
N ASP A 186 -4.71 -21.74 -7.55
CA ASP A 186 -4.69 -23.12 -7.07
C ASP A 186 -5.60 -23.39 -5.85
N VAL A 187 -6.30 -22.38 -5.32
CA VAL A 187 -7.10 -22.49 -4.09
C VAL A 187 -8.56 -22.19 -4.34
N TYR A 188 -8.88 -20.98 -4.73
CA TYR A 188 -10.26 -20.51 -4.92
C TYR A 188 -10.34 -19.62 -6.14
N GLN A 189 -11.02 -20.10 -7.18
CA GLN A 189 -11.27 -19.34 -8.41
C GLN A 189 -12.47 -18.42 -8.21
N GLY A 190 -12.19 -17.16 -7.95
CA GLY A 190 -13.18 -16.14 -7.65
C GLY A 190 -12.58 -14.89 -7.01
N ASN A 191 -13.44 -13.94 -6.69
CA ASN A 191 -13.04 -12.70 -6.08
C ASN A 191 -12.63 -12.89 -4.61
N TRP A 192 -11.52 -12.28 -4.21
CA TRP A 192 -11.04 -12.18 -2.84
C TRP A 192 -11.35 -10.78 -2.31
N PRO A 193 -12.46 -10.60 -1.57
CA PRO A 193 -12.96 -9.27 -1.23
C PRO A 193 -11.96 -8.43 -0.44
N GLY A 194 -11.68 -7.22 -0.90
CA GLY A 194 -10.73 -6.31 -0.26
C GLY A 194 -11.17 -5.76 1.10
N ASN A 195 -12.41 -5.98 1.52
CA ASN A 195 -12.89 -5.68 2.87
C ASN A 195 -12.65 -6.82 3.87
N ASP A 196 -12.37 -8.03 3.37
CA ASP A 196 -12.13 -9.22 4.20
C ASP A 196 -10.65 -9.59 4.22
N TYR A 197 -9.89 -9.20 3.18
CA TYR A 197 -8.49 -9.54 3.00
C TYR A 197 -7.65 -8.33 2.58
N LEU A 198 -6.46 -8.24 3.12
CA LEU A 198 -5.41 -7.44 2.51
C LEU A 198 -4.77 -8.28 1.39
N ASN A 199 -5.14 -8.00 0.14
CA ASN A 199 -4.60 -8.68 -1.03
C ASN A 199 -3.22 -8.10 -1.37
N ILE A 200 -2.20 -8.97 -1.48
CA ILE A 200 -0.85 -8.60 -1.91
C ILE A 200 -0.51 -9.43 -3.13
N PHE A 201 -0.24 -8.77 -4.24
CA PHE A 201 0.07 -9.38 -5.53
C PHE A 201 1.57 -9.39 -5.73
N ILE A 202 2.15 -10.59 -5.86
CA ILE A 202 3.54 -10.78 -6.26
C ILE A 202 3.52 -11.07 -7.76
N VAL A 203 4.19 -10.23 -8.53
CA VAL A 203 4.15 -10.27 -9.99
C VAL A 203 5.53 -10.05 -10.59
N GLY A 204 5.75 -10.41 -11.83
CA GLY A 204 7.00 -10.17 -12.54
C GLY A 204 7.13 -8.76 -13.11
N ASP A 205 6.01 -8.04 -13.25
CA ASP A 205 5.97 -6.63 -13.64
C ASP A 205 4.80 -5.92 -12.94
N ALA A 206 5.11 -4.88 -12.21
CA ALA A 206 4.15 -4.00 -11.54
C ALA A 206 3.99 -2.66 -12.29
N GLY A 207 3.89 -2.72 -13.63
CA GLY A 207 3.72 -1.53 -14.47
C GLY A 207 4.96 -0.64 -14.55
N GLY A 208 6.16 -1.24 -14.58
CA GLY A 208 7.43 -0.54 -14.59
C GLY A 208 7.83 0.06 -13.25
N ALA A 209 7.21 -0.39 -12.15
CA ALA A 209 7.56 0.03 -10.79
C ALA A 209 8.01 -1.17 -9.93
N GLY A 210 8.75 -0.92 -8.85
CA GLY A 210 9.03 -1.94 -7.82
C GLY A 210 7.80 -2.34 -7.02
N GLY A 211 6.78 -1.49 -7.04
CA GLY A 211 5.49 -1.75 -6.44
C GLY A 211 4.59 -0.52 -6.41
N TYR A 212 3.32 -0.76 -6.17
CA TYR A 212 2.33 0.29 -5.96
C TYR A 212 1.13 -0.22 -5.15
N THR A 213 0.36 0.70 -4.64
CA THR A 213 -0.95 0.45 -4.05
C THR A 213 -1.90 1.59 -4.43
N THR A 214 -3.17 1.40 -4.15
CA THR A 214 -4.15 2.48 -4.24
C THR A 214 -4.65 2.83 -2.86
N LYS A 215 -4.94 4.11 -2.63
CA LYS A 215 -5.59 4.49 -1.37
C LYS A 215 -7.02 3.93 -1.37
N PRO A 216 -7.49 3.43 -0.23
CA PRO A 216 -8.85 2.91 -0.13
C PRO A 216 -9.89 3.97 -0.55
N ALA A 217 -10.89 3.55 -1.32
CA ALA A 217 -12.02 4.37 -1.71
C ALA A 217 -13.32 3.57 -1.54
N ASN A 218 -14.35 4.20 -0.95
CA ASN A 218 -15.59 3.54 -0.48
C ASN A 218 -16.31 2.69 -1.53
N GLY A 219 -16.21 3.05 -2.81
CA GLY A 219 -16.76 2.25 -3.89
C GLY A 219 -15.93 1.03 -4.26
N ALA A 220 -14.73 0.92 -3.74
CA ALA A 220 -13.77 -0.11 -4.10
C ALA A 220 -13.47 -1.10 -2.96
N LYS A 221 -14.14 -0.97 -1.81
CA LYS A 221 -13.84 -1.80 -0.61
C LYS A 221 -13.85 -3.30 -0.89
N ASN A 222 -14.77 -3.75 -1.72
CA ASN A 222 -14.93 -5.16 -2.05
C ASN A 222 -14.08 -5.61 -3.25
N LEU A 223 -13.39 -4.67 -3.92
CA LEU A 223 -12.58 -5.03 -5.06
C LEU A 223 -11.28 -5.69 -4.59
N MET A 224 -10.99 -6.85 -5.15
CA MET A 224 -9.71 -7.53 -4.98
C MET A 224 -8.53 -6.64 -5.39
N THR A 225 -8.73 -5.79 -6.41
CA THR A 225 -7.75 -4.82 -6.90
C THR A 225 -7.38 -3.72 -5.91
N ASN A 226 -8.11 -3.60 -4.78
CA ASN A 226 -7.74 -2.69 -3.70
C ASN A 226 -6.67 -3.32 -2.81
N GLY A 227 -5.49 -3.58 -3.37
CA GLY A 227 -4.39 -4.31 -2.78
C GLY A 227 -3.04 -3.65 -3.03
N ILE A 228 -1.98 -4.40 -2.79
CA ILE A 228 -0.59 -3.97 -2.93
C ILE A 228 0.06 -4.83 -4.02
N TRP A 229 0.66 -4.22 -5.04
CA TRP A 229 1.47 -4.88 -6.06
C TRP A 229 2.94 -4.71 -5.74
N ILE A 230 3.69 -5.81 -5.80
CA ILE A 230 5.15 -5.83 -5.61
C ILE A 230 5.81 -6.82 -6.57
N LEU A 231 7.07 -6.52 -6.94
CA LEU A 231 7.95 -7.40 -7.72
C LEU A 231 8.59 -8.47 -6.84
#